data_0f9568c38ef32e05b9754a66a272b1b3
#
_entry.id   0f9568c38ef32e05b9754a66a272b1b3
#
_cell.length_a   1.000
_cell.length_b   1.000
_cell.length_c   1.000
_cell.angle_alpha   90.00
_cell.angle_beta   90.00
_cell.angle_gamma   90.00
#
_symmetry.space_group_name_H-M   'P 1'
#
loop_
_entity.id
_entity.type
_entity.pdbx_description
1 polymer ?
#
loop_
_entity_poly.entity_id
_entity_poly.type
_entity_poly.pdbx_seq_one_letter_code
_entity_poly.pdbx_strand_id
1 'polypeptide(L)'
;MFLKSSKFRPYLVVFLLLLTITLSIGLANYLQPNSLITVNASTPTIRDKWLWPFSQDSIWNLPIGSDAQYVPANLPKATYASVDNDLLFIIPANSPLRPLYNPGSWTNRCSGTTTYESIPIPDDLIVPDAINTETKYYTPNNAAALLQPDGRTVMQLEPMARCVKGGSVYGYHHPKPDIDIYGQGIYGSHLGSGLSAIGGTIRKGELTGSDPIRHVLKIELWEKYLNYKPTSPTPGYRWPADRADSHASSIYKGKNPQLVMGSLLAIPPNVTEDSLGLTTPAGKKLFHALQDYGGYQVDATGADNYAIAVEQGVEDEFKAAYGYDFSASANSNNPFYEDFMKLFQTLNIITNNSPNSVGGGGRHRAPLAPLFADGIK
;
A
#
# COMPACT_ATOMS: atom_id res chain seq x y z
N MET A 1 23.17 85.67 37.62
CA MET A 1 24.50 85.28 37.18
C MET A 1 24.39 83.93 36.47
N PHE A 2 24.63 83.94 35.20
CA PHE A 2 24.65 82.93 34.14
C PHE A 2 24.05 81.53 34.34
N LEU A 3 22.87 81.31 33.71
CA LEU A 3 22.27 80.01 33.36
C LEU A 3 23.09 79.37 32.20
N LYS A 4 23.63 78.16 32.39
CA LYS A 4 24.14 77.29 31.33
C LYS A 4 23.02 76.44 30.76
N SER A 5 22.68 76.69 29.50
CA SER A 5 21.73 75.92 28.70
C SER A 5 22.24 74.49 28.41
N SER A 6 21.47 73.46 28.78
CA SER A 6 21.83 72.07 28.47
C SER A 6 21.34 71.71 27.06
N LYS A 7 22.29 71.39 26.19
CA LYS A 7 22.09 70.96 24.80
C LYS A 7 21.82 69.44 24.70
N PHE A 8 21.04 68.85 25.64
CA PHE A 8 20.91 67.36 25.71
C PHE A 8 19.54 66.82 25.30
N ARG A 9 18.63 67.62 24.75
CA ARG A 9 17.25 67.18 24.48
C ARG A 9 16.99 66.56 23.09
N PRO A 10 17.71 66.77 22.01
CA PRO A 10 17.34 66.14 20.71
C PRO A 10 17.73 64.65 20.58
N TYR A 11 18.84 64.22 21.22
CA TYR A 11 19.28 62.86 21.09
C TYR A 11 18.44 61.83 21.86
N LEU A 12 17.79 62.21 22.95
CA LEU A 12 16.95 61.35 23.74
C LEU A 12 15.63 61.04 23.02
N VAL A 13 15.09 62.00 22.28
CA VAL A 13 13.84 61.82 21.51
C VAL A 13 14.08 60.92 20.29
N VAL A 14 15.24 61.04 19.60
CA VAL A 14 15.60 60.20 18.48
C VAL A 14 15.89 58.77 18.94
N PHE A 15 16.51 58.59 20.12
CA PHE A 15 16.79 57.26 20.67
C PHE A 15 15.50 56.54 21.11
N LEU A 16 14.57 57.26 21.72
CA LEU A 16 13.23 56.70 22.08
C LEU A 16 12.38 56.37 20.84
N LEU A 17 12.44 57.16 19.77
CA LEU A 17 11.76 56.87 18.51
C LEU A 17 12.36 55.68 17.78
N LEU A 18 13.67 55.51 17.76
CA LEU A 18 14.34 54.37 17.20
C LEU A 18 14.07 53.07 18.00
N LEU A 19 13.98 53.18 19.34
CA LEU A 19 13.66 52.03 20.19
C LEU A 19 12.20 51.58 20.02
N THR A 20 11.25 52.49 19.82
CA THR A 20 9.84 52.16 19.54
C THR A 20 9.66 51.55 18.16
N ILE A 21 10.39 52.01 17.15
CA ILE A 21 10.35 51.43 15.79
C ILE A 21 10.95 50.03 15.77
N THR A 22 12.07 49.78 16.44
CA THR A 22 12.67 48.45 16.55
C THR A 22 11.82 47.48 17.36
N LEU A 23 11.13 47.93 18.42
CA LEU A 23 10.21 47.10 19.19
C LEU A 23 8.93 46.76 18.39
N SER A 24 8.41 47.70 17.59
CA SER A 24 7.24 47.45 16.75
C SER A 24 7.54 46.51 15.58
N ILE A 25 8.72 46.58 15.01
CA ILE A 25 9.15 45.62 13.96
C ILE A 25 9.41 44.25 14.57
N GLY A 26 10.01 44.17 15.77
CA GLY A 26 10.22 42.92 16.50
C GLY A 26 8.89 42.26 16.93
N LEU A 27 7.89 43.03 17.39
CA LEU A 27 6.59 42.48 17.74
C LEU A 27 5.75 42.09 16.50
N ALA A 28 5.86 42.83 15.39
CA ALA A 28 5.19 42.48 14.15
C ALA A 28 5.70 41.16 13.54
N ASN A 29 6.99 40.88 13.70
CA ASN A 29 7.55 39.59 13.29
C ASN A 29 7.27 38.43 14.26
N TYR A 30 6.92 38.72 15.52
CA TYR A 30 6.56 37.72 16.53
C TYR A 30 5.08 37.37 16.51
N LEU A 31 4.23 38.24 15.92
CA LEU A 31 2.80 38.07 15.80
C LEU A 31 2.33 37.72 14.38
N GLN A 32 3.24 37.45 13.46
CA GLN A 32 2.83 36.74 12.24
C GLN A 32 2.44 35.33 12.66
N PRO A 33 1.17 34.94 12.54
CA PRO A 33 0.86 33.53 12.63
C PRO A 33 1.72 32.85 11.54
N ASN A 34 2.51 31.86 11.91
CA ASN A 34 3.04 30.92 10.94
C ASN A 34 1.83 30.45 10.13
N SER A 35 1.59 31.10 9.00
CA SER A 35 0.74 30.53 7.98
C SER A 35 1.45 29.24 7.58
N LEU A 36 1.06 28.15 8.21
CA LEU A 36 1.28 26.83 7.64
C LEU A 36 0.76 26.95 6.21
N ILE A 37 1.67 27.10 5.28
CA ILE A 37 1.37 26.85 3.87
C ILE A 37 1.05 25.35 3.88
N THR A 38 -0.20 25.02 4.16
CA THR A 38 -0.76 23.75 3.76
C THR A 38 -0.69 23.79 2.24
N VAL A 39 0.39 23.24 1.70
CA VAL A 39 0.41 22.85 0.29
C VAL A 39 -0.64 21.76 0.21
N ASN A 40 -1.89 22.18 -0.03
CA ASN A 40 -2.93 21.25 -0.45
C ASN A 40 -2.44 20.73 -1.81
N ALA A 41 -1.80 19.57 -1.79
CA ALA A 41 -1.50 18.85 -3.01
C ALA A 41 -2.84 18.75 -3.78
N SER A 42 -2.95 19.49 -4.89
CA SER A 42 -4.17 19.51 -5.68
C SER A 42 -4.48 18.08 -6.10
N THR A 43 -5.70 17.64 -5.90
CA THR A 43 -6.13 16.33 -6.42
C THR A 43 -5.86 16.32 -7.94
N PRO A 44 -5.10 15.37 -8.47
CA PRO A 44 -4.83 15.31 -9.90
C PRO A 44 -6.15 15.24 -10.66
N THR A 45 -6.24 15.92 -11.79
CA THR A 45 -7.44 15.91 -12.64
C THR A 45 -7.50 14.68 -13.54
N ILE A 46 -6.36 14.05 -13.79
CA ILE A 46 -6.18 12.84 -14.59
C ILE A 46 -5.18 11.91 -13.90
N ARG A 47 -5.22 10.62 -14.22
CA ARG A 47 -4.29 9.60 -13.71
C ARG A 47 -3.76 8.69 -14.83
N ASP A 48 -2.56 8.16 -14.59
CA ASP A 48 -2.01 7.07 -15.40
C ASP A 48 -2.63 5.73 -14.99
N LYS A 49 -3.11 4.97 -15.97
CA LYS A 49 -3.78 3.69 -15.74
C LYS A 49 -2.88 2.58 -15.18
N TRP A 50 -1.57 2.67 -15.40
CA TRP A 50 -0.64 1.69 -14.89
C TRP A 50 -0.21 2.00 -13.46
N LEU A 51 -0.04 3.28 -13.15
CA LEU A 51 0.33 3.71 -11.80
C LEU A 51 -0.87 3.69 -10.83
N TRP A 52 -2.07 3.96 -11.33
CA TRP A 52 -3.29 3.96 -10.54
C TRP A 52 -4.43 3.32 -11.34
N PRO A 53 -4.48 1.96 -11.36
CA PRO A 53 -5.37 1.19 -12.24
C PRO A 53 -6.84 1.20 -11.80
N PHE A 54 -7.68 0.64 -12.66
CA PHE A 54 -9.08 0.31 -12.47
C PHE A 54 -10.04 1.50 -12.44
N SER A 55 -11.33 1.23 -12.60
CA SER A 55 -12.38 2.24 -12.62
C SER A 55 -12.46 3.03 -11.30
N GLN A 56 -13.11 4.19 -11.33
CA GLN A 56 -13.28 5.03 -10.14
C GLN A 56 -14.07 4.32 -9.03
N ASP A 57 -14.97 3.42 -9.40
CA ASP A 57 -15.83 2.63 -8.51
C ASP A 57 -15.24 1.25 -8.16
N SER A 58 -13.99 1.00 -8.56
CA SER A 58 -13.26 -0.18 -8.13
C SER A 58 -13.09 -0.21 -6.61
N ILE A 59 -13.11 -1.40 -6.02
CA ILE A 59 -12.82 -1.61 -4.59
C ILE A 59 -11.45 -1.03 -4.18
N TRP A 60 -10.51 -0.92 -5.12
CA TRP A 60 -9.17 -0.40 -4.90
C TRP A 60 -9.11 1.13 -4.86
N ASN A 61 -10.12 1.80 -5.41
CA ASN A 61 -10.15 3.25 -5.59
C ASN A 61 -11.20 3.96 -4.72
N LEU A 62 -12.17 3.21 -4.16
CA LEU A 62 -13.21 3.80 -3.34
C LEU A 62 -12.72 4.09 -1.91
N PRO A 63 -12.81 5.36 -1.45
CA PRO A 63 -12.54 5.69 -0.06
C PRO A 63 -13.57 5.08 0.90
N ILE A 64 -13.21 5.00 2.17
CA ILE A 64 -14.13 4.64 3.24
C ILE A 64 -15.32 5.59 3.25
N GLY A 65 -16.51 5.05 3.40
CA GLY A 65 -17.75 5.82 3.44
C GLY A 65 -18.17 6.24 4.85
N SER A 66 -19.07 7.23 4.93
CA SER A 66 -19.56 7.78 6.20
C SER A 66 -20.36 6.78 7.04
N ASP A 67 -20.93 5.74 6.40
CA ASP A 67 -21.78 4.74 7.04
C ASP A 67 -20.98 3.51 7.48
N ALA A 68 -19.66 3.55 7.34
CA ALA A 68 -18.76 2.46 7.72
C ALA A 68 -18.90 2.09 9.20
N GLN A 69 -19.07 0.80 9.46
CA GLN A 69 -19.20 0.23 10.80
C GLN A 69 -17.89 -0.41 11.24
N TYR A 70 -17.29 0.17 12.27
CA TYR A 70 -15.95 -0.20 12.75
C TYR A 70 -16.03 -1.15 13.94
N VAL A 71 -15.35 -2.29 13.83
CA VAL A 71 -15.15 -3.24 14.94
C VAL A 71 -13.67 -3.47 15.14
N PRO A 72 -13.11 -3.31 16.35
CA PRO A 72 -11.69 -3.48 16.59
C PRO A 72 -11.16 -4.82 16.08
N ALA A 73 -10.08 -4.79 15.31
CA ALA A 73 -9.40 -6.01 14.87
C ALA A 73 -8.68 -6.70 16.04
N ASN A 74 -8.29 -5.93 17.07
CA ASN A 74 -7.54 -6.39 18.27
C ASN A 74 -6.22 -7.08 17.89
N LEU A 75 -5.50 -6.51 16.95
CA LEU A 75 -4.21 -7.01 16.53
C LEU A 75 -3.15 -6.69 17.60
N PRO A 76 -2.35 -7.67 18.04
CA PRO A 76 -1.24 -7.40 18.95
C PRO A 76 -0.08 -6.72 18.20
N LYS A 77 0.97 -6.34 18.93
CA LYS A 77 2.24 -5.94 18.31
C LYS A 77 2.92 -7.18 17.74
N ALA A 78 3.11 -7.26 16.43
CA ALA A 78 3.82 -8.35 15.80
C ALA A 78 5.33 -8.24 16.01
N THR A 79 6.05 -9.35 15.91
CA THR A 79 7.51 -9.36 16.07
C THR A 79 8.27 -8.80 14.89
N TYR A 80 7.63 -8.73 13.72
CA TYR A 80 8.23 -8.27 12.47
C TYR A 80 7.27 -7.41 11.65
N ALA A 81 7.82 -6.47 10.88
CA ALA A 81 7.16 -5.73 9.81
C ALA A 81 7.90 -6.02 8.51
N SER A 82 7.19 -6.25 7.42
CA SER A 82 7.80 -6.49 6.11
C SER A 82 6.95 -5.93 4.97
N VAL A 83 7.47 -6.09 3.77
CA VAL A 83 6.71 -5.95 2.53
C VAL A 83 6.45 -7.33 1.92
N ASP A 84 5.40 -7.41 1.11
CA ASP A 84 5.27 -8.40 0.05
C ASP A 84 5.49 -7.72 -1.30
N ASN A 85 6.38 -8.27 -2.12
CA ASN A 85 6.80 -7.63 -3.37
C ASN A 85 5.93 -8.09 -4.54
N ASP A 86 5.11 -7.20 -5.09
CA ASP A 86 4.41 -7.45 -6.35
C ASP A 86 5.32 -7.19 -7.55
N LEU A 87 5.30 -8.10 -8.50
CA LEU A 87 6.03 -8.00 -9.75
C LEU A 87 5.16 -7.35 -10.82
N LEU A 88 5.46 -6.12 -11.17
CA LEU A 88 4.66 -5.33 -12.11
C LEU A 88 5.43 -5.06 -13.39
N PHE A 89 4.95 -5.58 -14.54
CA PHE A 89 5.64 -5.48 -15.81
C PHE A 89 4.73 -4.97 -16.93
N ILE A 90 5.25 -4.07 -17.76
CA ILE A 90 4.65 -3.70 -19.04
C ILE A 90 5.34 -4.53 -20.13
N ILE A 91 4.58 -5.32 -20.86
CA ILE A 91 5.11 -6.23 -21.87
C ILE A 91 5.21 -5.50 -23.21
N PRO A 92 6.41 -5.35 -23.79
CA PRO A 92 6.60 -4.74 -25.10
C PRO A 92 5.88 -5.49 -26.22
N ALA A 93 5.41 -4.77 -27.23
CA ALA A 93 4.61 -5.33 -28.34
C ALA A 93 5.28 -6.43 -29.15
N ASN A 94 6.61 -6.44 -29.19
CA ASN A 94 7.40 -7.41 -29.95
C ASN A 94 8.01 -8.50 -29.06
N SER A 95 7.50 -8.67 -27.85
CA SER A 95 8.00 -9.71 -26.93
C SER A 95 7.77 -11.12 -27.51
N PRO A 96 8.77 -11.99 -27.49
CA PRO A 96 8.63 -13.35 -27.98
C PRO A 96 7.69 -14.17 -27.09
N LEU A 97 6.97 -15.12 -27.69
CA LEU A 97 6.20 -16.10 -26.95
C LEU A 97 7.12 -17.11 -26.26
N ARG A 98 6.89 -17.34 -24.98
CA ARG A 98 7.61 -18.33 -24.18
C ARG A 98 6.62 -19.27 -23.49
N PRO A 99 6.95 -20.55 -23.34
CA PRO A 99 6.09 -21.49 -22.62
C PRO A 99 5.89 -21.06 -21.17
N LEU A 100 4.64 -21.15 -20.70
CA LEU A 100 4.28 -21.00 -19.29
C LEU A 100 4.00 -22.40 -18.73
N TYR A 101 4.75 -22.76 -17.69
CA TYR A 101 4.65 -24.03 -16.99
C TYR A 101 4.07 -23.84 -15.59
N ASN A 102 3.32 -24.83 -15.12
CA ASN A 102 3.07 -24.95 -13.69
C ASN A 102 4.40 -25.17 -12.96
N PRO A 103 4.64 -24.52 -11.81
CA PRO A 103 5.83 -24.80 -11.01
C PRO A 103 5.91 -26.26 -10.61
N GLY A 104 7.12 -26.84 -10.63
CA GLY A 104 7.33 -28.23 -10.27
C GLY A 104 7.06 -28.54 -8.79
N SER A 105 7.33 -27.57 -7.93
CA SER A 105 6.97 -27.59 -6.52
C SER A 105 7.01 -26.17 -5.96
N TRP A 106 6.46 -25.98 -4.76
CA TRP A 106 6.51 -24.71 -4.06
C TRP A 106 7.94 -24.27 -3.69
N THR A 107 8.83 -25.23 -3.48
CA THR A 107 10.25 -24.99 -3.16
C THR A 107 11.16 -24.92 -4.39
N ASN A 108 10.71 -25.44 -5.54
CA ASN A 108 11.44 -25.35 -6.82
C ASN A 108 10.52 -24.77 -7.90
N ARG A 109 10.44 -23.46 -7.95
CA ARG A 109 9.59 -22.72 -8.89
C ARG A 109 10.26 -22.46 -10.24
N CYS A 110 11.56 -22.81 -10.40
CA CYS A 110 12.30 -22.64 -11.65
C CYS A 110 12.23 -23.86 -12.57
N SER A 111 11.40 -24.84 -12.24
CA SER A 111 11.17 -26.05 -13.05
C SER A 111 9.69 -26.40 -13.11
N GLY A 112 9.31 -27.15 -14.11
CA GLY A 112 7.96 -27.68 -14.30
C GLY A 112 7.88 -28.43 -15.62
N THR A 113 6.94 -29.36 -15.73
CA THR A 113 6.79 -30.24 -16.90
C THR A 113 5.46 -30.05 -17.63
N THR A 114 4.47 -29.45 -16.95
CA THR A 114 3.13 -29.26 -17.53
C THR A 114 3.00 -27.85 -18.09
N THR A 115 3.07 -27.75 -19.42
CA THR A 115 2.78 -26.53 -20.19
C THR A 115 1.30 -26.46 -20.47
N TYR A 116 0.69 -25.30 -20.28
CA TYR A 116 -0.71 -25.09 -20.64
C TYR A 116 -0.95 -23.91 -21.58
N GLU A 117 0.03 -23.02 -21.74
CA GLU A 117 -0.02 -21.90 -22.69
C GLU A 117 1.36 -21.35 -23.02
N SER A 118 1.42 -20.40 -23.96
CA SER A 118 2.59 -19.54 -24.20
C SER A 118 2.21 -18.09 -24.01
N ILE A 119 3.07 -17.33 -23.37
CA ILE A 119 2.84 -15.91 -23.06
C ILE A 119 3.92 -15.02 -23.68
N PRO A 120 3.57 -13.77 -24.10
CA PRO A 120 4.57 -12.83 -24.54
C PRO A 120 5.39 -12.35 -23.33
N ILE A 121 6.73 -12.48 -23.42
CA ILE A 121 7.63 -12.02 -22.35
C ILE A 121 8.99 -11.65 -22.92
N PRO A 122 9.57 -10.48 -22.54
CA PRO A 122 10.89 -10.06 -23.01
C PRO A 122 11.99 -11.05 -22.61
N ASP A 123 12.97 -11.25 -23.48
CA ASP A 123 14.03 -12.20 -23.21
C ASP A 123 14.94 -11.82 -22.05
N ASP A 124 15.12 -10.55 -21.80
CA ASP A 124 15.94 -9.99 -20.73
C ASP A 124 15.23 -9.93 -19.36
N LEU A 125 13.91 -10.11 -19.30
CA LEU A 125 13.18 -10.13 -18.06
C LEU A 125 13.56 -11.36 -17.24
N ILE A 126 14.00 -11.15 -16.02
CA ILE A 126 14.18 -12.15 -14.97
C ILE A 126 13.36 -11.71 -13.75
N VAL A 127 12.79 -12.67 -13.04
CA VAL A 127 12.19 -12.36 -11.72
C VAL A 127 13.33 -12.01 -10.76
N PRO A 128 13.27 -10.83 -10.09
CA PRO A 128 14.26 -10.46 -9.07
C PRO A 128 14.38 -11.56 -8.01
N ASP A 129 15.57 -11.71 -7.46
CA ASP A 129 15.90 -12.69 -6.41
C ASP A 129 15.64 -14.16 -6.79
N ALA A 130 15.37 -14.45 -8.05
CA ALA A 130 15.33 -15.83 -8.53
C ALA A 130 16.72 -16.47 -8.38
N ILE A 131 16.80 -17.49 -7.53
CA ILE A 131 18.04 -18.24 -7.30
C ILE A 131 17.87 -19.63 -7.88
N ASN A 132 18.62 -19.93 -8.93
CA ASN A 132 18.71 -21.25 -9.51
C ASN A 132 20.16 -21.72 -9.45
N THR A 133 20.55 -22.36 -8.37
CA THR A 133 21.86 -22.99 -8.17
C THR A 133 21.69 -24.50 -8.03
N GLU A 134 22.77 -25.24 -8.19
CA GLU A 134 22.75 -26.71 -8.04
C GLU A 134 22.26 -27.20 -6.67
N THR A 135 22.37 -26.35 -5.65
CA THR A 135 22.05 -26.68 -4.25
C THR A 135 20.87 -25.90 -3.69
N LYS A 136 20.38 -24.87 -4.37
CA LYS A 136 19.31 -24.01 -3.87
C LYS A 136 18.46 -23.47 -5.00
N TYR A 137 17.18 -23.85 -5.00
CA TYR A 137 16.16 -23.32 -5.87
C TYR A 137 15.24 -22.44 -5.02
N TYR A 138 15.36 -21.14 -5.15
CA TYR A 138 14.50 -20.22 -4.45
C TYR A 138 14.04 -19.12 -5.42
N THR A 139 12.77 -18.89 -5.43
CA THR A 139 12.18 -17.70 -6.01
C THR A 139 11.20 -17.14 -5.00
N PRO A 140 11.06 -15.82 -4.90
CA PRO A 140 10.03 -15.22 -4.08
C PRO A 140 8.66 -15.78 -4.44
N ASN A 141 7.74 -15.77 -3.46
CA ASN A 141 6.35 -16.15 -3.61
C ASN A 141 5.52 -14.94 -4.09
N ASN A 142 5.97 -14.30 -5.15
CA ASN A 142 5.42 -13.01 -5.57
C ASN A 142 4.19 -13.18 -6.45
N ALA A 143 3.16 -12.37 -6.20
CA ALA A 143 2.12 -12.08 -7.18
C ALA A 143 2.69 -11.21 -8.29
N ALA A 144 2.27 -11.43 -9.52
CA ALA A 144 2.72 -10.69 -10.69
C ALA A 144 1.56 -10.21 -11.55
N ALA A 145 1.70 -8.99 -12.09
CA ALA A 145 0.78 -8.44 -13.08
C ALA A 145 1.56 -7.98 -14.33
N LEU A 146 1.14 -8.46 -15.48
CA LEU A 146 1.75 -8.20 -16.78
C LEU A 146 0.77 -7.47 -17.67
N LEU A 147 0.95 -6.16 -17.85
CA LEU A 147 0.17 -5.39 -18.83
C LEU A 147 0.58 -5.85 -20.23
N GLN A 148 -0.38 -6.38 -20.96
CA GLN A 148 -0.16 -6.94 -22.28
C GLN A 148 0.11 -5.86 -23.34
N PRO A 149 0.64 -6.23 -24.52
CA PRO A 149 0.98 -5.26 -25.59
C PRO A 149 -0.17 -4.40 -26.08
N ASP A 150 -1.42 -4.79 -25.86
CA ASP A 150 -2.60 -3.97 -26.18
C ASP A 150 -2.76 -2.75 -25.24
N GLY A 151 -1.96 -2.68 -24.16
CA GLY A 151 -2.02 -1.61 -23.18
C GLY A 151 -3.30 -1.60 -22.34
N ARG A 152 -4.05 -2.71 -22.32
CA ARG A 152 -5.34 -2.84 -21.66
C ARG A 152 -5.50 -4.13 -20.85
N THR A 153 -5.16 -5.24 -21.45
CA THR A 153 -5.29 -6.55 -20.81
C THR A 153 -4.18 -6.78 -19.78
N VAL A 154 -4.54 -7.21 -18.58
CA VAL A 154 -3.58 -7.54 -17.50
C VAL A 154 -3.67 -9.03 -17.21
N MET A 155 -2.61 -9.76 -17.56
CA MET A 155 -2.38 -11.14 -17.13
C MET A 155 -1.79 -11.14 -15.73
N GLN A 156 -2.21 -12.09 -14.89
CA GLN A 156 -1.71 -12.18 -13.52
C GLN A 156 -1.25 -13.60 -13.21
N LEU A 157 -0.11 -13.71 -12.52
CA LEU A 157 0.53 -14.98 -12.16
C LEU A 157 0.92 -14.96 -10.68
N GLU A 158 0.76 -16.10 -9.99
CA GLU A 158 1.36 -16.35 -8.68
C GLU A 158 1.61 -17.83 -8.45
N PRO A 159 2.80 -18.19 -7.94
CA PRO A 159 3.99 -17.37 -7.98
C PRO A 159 4.41 -17.13 -9.43
N MET A 160 5.17 -16.09 -9.70
CA MET A 160 5.85 -15.94 -10.98
C MET A 160 7.35 -16.20 -10.81
N ALA A 161 7.90 -17.13 -11.56
CA ALA A 161 9.32 -17.38 -11.60
C ALA A 161 9.83 -17.40 -13.04
N ARG A 162 10.96 -16.72 -13.25
CA ARG A 162 11.74 -16.79 -14.48
C ARG A 162 13.22 -16.67 -14.11
N CYS A 163 13.89 -17.80 -14.08
CA CYS A 163 15.21 -17.93 -13.48
C CYS A 163 16.35 -17.78 -14.49
N VAL A 164 16.04 -17.78 -15.78
CA VAL A 164 17.02 -17.70 -16.88
C VAL A 164 16.51 -16.78 -17.98
N LYS A 165 17.39 -15.87 -18.44
CA LYS A 165 17.10 -14.98 -19.59
C LYS A 165 16.75 -15.82 -20.82
N GLY A 166 15.69 -15.41 -21.55
CA GLY A 166 15.19 -16.14 -22.70
C GLY A 166 14.51 -17.48 -22.39
N GLY A 167 14.49 -17.89 -21.12
CA GLY A 167 13.90 -19.15 -20.67
C GLY A 167 12.37 -19.10 -20.54
N SER A 168 11.82 -20.24 -20.14
CA SER A 168 10.40 -20.41 -19.84
C SER A 168 9.99 -19.62 -18.60
N VAL A 169 8.68 -19.37 -18.47
CA VAL A 169 8.06 -18.80 -17.27
C VAL A 169 7.38 -19.92 -16.49
N TYR A 170 7.39 -19.82 -15.19
CA TYR A 170 6.72 -20.75 -14.28
C TYR A 170 5.77 -19.98 -13.37
N GLY A 171 4.52 -20.43 -13.27
CA GLY A 171 3.52 -19.76 -12.45
C GLY A 171 2.11 -20.29 -12.70
N TYR A 172 1.20 -19.91 -11.82
CA TYR A 172 -0.23 -20.15 -12.02
C TYR A 172 -0.90 -18.89 -12.55
N HIS A 173 -1.64 -19.02 -13.64
CA HIS A 173 -2.34 -17.92 -14.27
C HIS A 173 -3.77 -17.79 -13.70
N HIS A 174 -4.03 -16.69 -12.99
CA HIS A 174 -5.33 -16.35 -12.40
C HIS A 174 -5.62 -14.83 -12.47
N PRO A 175 -6.88 -14.43 -12.72
CA PRO A 175 -7.97 -15.25 -13.20
C PRO A 175 -7.83 -15.58 -14.69
N LYS A 176 -8.69 -16.45 -15.17
CA LYS A 176 -8.95 -16.63 -16.61
C LYS A 176 -10.43 -16.36 -16.86
N PRO A 177 -10.75 -15.49 -17.81
CA PRO A 177 -9.87 -14.68 -18.68
C PRO A 177 -9.14 -13.58 -17.91
N ASP A 178 -8.13 -12.99 -18.55
CA ASP A 178 -7.40 -11.83 -18.06
C ASP A 178 -8.31 -10.65 -17.77
N ILE A 179 -7.85 -9.74 -16.90
CA ILE A 179 -8.64 -8.59 -16.50
C ILE A 179 -8.36 -7.36 -17.37
N ASP A 180 -9.35 -6.47 -17.43
CA ASP A 180 -9.25 -5.15 -18.05
C ASP A 180 -8.70 -4.14 -17.02
N ILE A 181 -7.62 -3.42 -17.36
CA ILE A 181 -7.01 -2.41 -16.48
C ILE A 181 -7.95 -1.23 -16.19
N TYR A 182 -8.96 -0.99 -17.02
CA TYR A 182 -10.00 0.02 -16.82
C TYR A 182 -11.23 -0.51 -16.07
N GLY A 183 -11.31 -1.83 -15.86
CA GLY A 183 -12.45 -2.50 -15.20
C GLY A 183 -12.41 -2.41 -13.69
N GLN A 184 -13.16 -3.28 -13.03
CA GLN A 184 -13.23 -3.32 -11.56
C GLN A 184 -11.97 -3.87 -10.90
N GLY A 185 -11.21 -4.76 -11.54
CA GLY A 185 -9.94 -5.27 -11.07
C GLY A 185 -9.99 -6.00 -9.73
N ILE A 186 -11.13 -6.59 -9.35
CA ILE A 186 -11.28 -7.25 -8.05
C ILE A 186 -10.38 -8.48 -7.97
N TYR A 187 -10.54 -9.36 -8.95
CA TYR A 187 -9.89 -10.67 -8.94
C TYR A 187 -8.50 -10.66 -9.57
N GLY A 188 -7.66 -11.54 -9.05
CA GLY A 188 -6.28 -11.65 -9.51
C GLY A 188 -5.55 -12.87 -8.95
N SER A 189 -4.23 -12.77 -8.95
CA SER A 189 -3.37 -13.89 -8.67
C SER A 189 -2.93 -14.03 -7.21
N HIS A 190 -3.32 -13.14 -6.28
CA HIS A 190 -3.08 -13.44 -4.85
C HIS A 190 -3.80 -14.73 -4.46
N LEU A 191 -3.06 -15.83 -4.35
CA LEU A 191 -3.65 -17.18 -4.19
C LEU A 191 -4.40 -17.34 -2.87
N GLY A 192 -3.98 -16.63 -1.81
CA GLY A 192 -4.65 -16.64 -0.52
C GLY A 192 -6.07 -16.08 -0.55
N SER A 193 -6.36 -15.12 -1.42
CA SER A 193 -7.67 -14.43 -1.48
C SER A 193 -8.36 -14.47 -2.84
N GLY A 194 -7.63 -14.69 -3.92
CA GLY A 194 -8.11 -14.47 -5.28
C GLY A 194 -8.18 -13.01 -5.71
N LEU A 195 -7.55 -12.09 -4.96
CA LEU A 195 -7.57 -10.66 -5.23
C LEU A 195 -6.44 -10.22 -6.18
N SER A 196 -6.52 -8.98 -6.66
CA SER A 196 -5.63 -8.44 -7.69
C SER A 196 -4.17 -8.36 -7.26
N ALA A 197 -3.25 -8.76 -8.15
CA ALA A 197 -1.81 -8.56 -7.97
C ALA A 197 -1.36 -7.10 -8.14
N ILE A 198 -2.13 -6.25 -8.84
CA ILE A 198 -1.76 -4.84 -9.06
C ILE A 198 -2.64 -3.88 -8.27
N GLY A 199 -3.90 -4.24 -7.98
CA GLY A 199 -4.80 -3.39 -7.20
C GLY A 199 -4.32 -3.26 -5.76
N GLY A 200 -4.21 -2.02 -5.25
CA GLY A 200 -3.80 -1.76 -3.88
C GLY A 200 -2.30 -1.90 -3.58
N THR A 201 -1.49 -2.23 -4.57
CA THR A 201 -0.02 -2.23 -4.44
C THR A 201 0.51 -0.82 -4.27
N ILE A 202 1.32 -0.57 -3.26
CA ILE A 202 2.06 0.69 -3.11
C ILE A 202 3.11 0.78 -4.22
N ARG A 203 3.06 1.85 -5.01
CA ARG A 203 3.93 2.08 -6.16
C ARG A 203 5.19 2.84 -5.77
N LYS A 204 6.24 2.73 -6.60
CA LYS A 204 7.44 3.56 -6.46
C LYS A 204 7.06 5.04 -6.43
N GLY A 205 7.69 5.80 -5.54
CA GLY A 205 7.41 7.21 -5.31
C GLY A 205 6.26 7.49 -4.33
N GLU A 206 5.37 6.55 -4.05
CA GLU A 206 4.22 6.82 -3.18
C GLU A 206 4.59 6.97 -1.71
N LEU A 207 5.53 6.20 -1.19
CA LEU A 207 6.00 6.35 0.19
C LEU A 207 6.98 7.51 0.36
N THR A 208 7.77 7.82 -0.66
CA THR A 208 8.90 8.76 -0.59
C THR A 208 8.60 10.12 -1.18
N GLY A 209 7.64 10.22 -2.10
CA GLY A 209 7.20 11.48 -2.73
C GLY A 209 6.39 12.37 -1.79
N SER A 210 5.95 13.52 -2.29
CA SER A 210 5.13 14.50 -1.53
C SER A 210 3.64 14.17 -1.53
N ASP A 211 3.14 13.47 -2.55
CA ASP A 211 1.72 13.19 -2.71
C ASP A 211 1.21 12.12 -1.73
N PRO A 212 -0.02 12.23 -1.23
CA PRO A 212 -0.63 11.18 -0.42
C PRO A 212 -0.93 9.94 -1.27
N ILE A 213 -0.94 8.77 -0.62
CA ILE A 213 -1.46 7.53 -1.22
C ILE A 213 -2.99 7.64 -1.27
N ARG A 214 -3.58 7.52 -2.45
CA ARG A 214 -5.01 7.75 -2.71
C ARG A 214 -5.74 6.50 -3.21
N HIS A 215 -5.39 5.35 -2.68
CA HIS A 215 -6.02 4.06 -3.00
C HIS A 215 -6.03 3.14 -1.78
N VAL A 216 -6.89 2.13 -1.82
CA VAL A 216 -6.93 1.07 -0.81
C VAL A 216 -5.62 0.28 -0.85
N LEU A 217 -5.11 -0.11 0.31
CA LEU A 217 -3.87 -0.90 0.41
C LEU A 217 -4.15 -2.41 0.37
N LYS A 218 -3.13 -3.19 0.12
CA LYS A 218 -3.10 -4.63 0.39
C LYS A 218 -2.31 -4.87 1.66
N ILE A 219 -2.92 -5.56 2.61
CA ILE A 219 -2.28 -5.91 3.89
C ILE A 219 -2.29 -7.41 4.08
N GLU A 220 -1.32 -7.90 4.84
CA GLU A 220 -1.16 -9.29 5.17
C GLU A 220 -0.91 -9.45 6.66
N LEU A 221 -1.68 -10.31 7.26
CA LEU A 221 -1.62 -10.61 8.68
C LEU A 221 -1.16 -12.05 8.88
N TRP A 222 -0.55 -12.30 10.05
CA TRP A 222 -0.20 -13.67 10.39
C TRP A 222 -1.43 -14.58 10.38
N GLU A 223 -1.31 -15.73 9.72
CA GLU A 223 -2.37 -16.73 9.60
C GLU A 223 -3.08 -17.04 10.92
N LYS A 224 -2.36 -16.97 12.07
CA LYS A 224 -2.92 -17.22 13.41
C LYS A 224 -3.87 -16.13 13.90
N TYR A 225 -3.94 -14.98 13.25
CA TYR A 225 -4.93 -13.94 13.58
C TYR A 225 -6.21 -14.08 12.75
N LEU A 226 -6.16 -14.77 11.63
CA LEU A 226 -7.32 -15.00 10.77
C LEU A 226 -8.23 -16.08 11.36
N ASN A 227 -9.54 -15.88 11.25
CA ASN A 227 -10.54 -16.81 11.75
C ASN A 227 -10.98 -17.81 10.69
N TYR A 228 -11.23 -19.04 11.10
CA TYR A 228 -11.85 -20.06 10.27
C TYR A 228 -13.03 -20.67 11.00
N LYS A 229 -14.23 -20.56 10.39
CA LYS A 229 -15.44 -21.16 10.90
C LYS A 229 -15.99 -22.17 9.87
N PRO A 230 -15.88 -23.49 10.10
CA PRO A 230 -16.27 -24.52 9.12
C PRO A 230 -17.73 -24.44 8.69
N THR A 231 -18.61 -23.93 9.57
CA THR A 231 -20.06 -23.79 9.30
C THR A 231 -20.43 -22.50 8.57
N SER A 232 -19.46 -21.64 8.25
CA SER A 232 -19.70 -20.45 7.44
C SER A 232 -19.99 -20.83 5.99
N PRO A 233 -20.83 -20.13 5.26
CA PRO A 233 -20.96 -20.26 3.80
C PRO A 233 -19.63 -19.97 3.06
N THR A 234 -18.78 -19.13 3.67
CA THR A 234 -17.47 -18.76 3.17
C THR A 234 -16.43 -18.98 4.28
N PRO A 235 -15.99 -20.25 4.51
CA PRO A 235 -15.08 -20.57 5.61
C PRO A 235 -13.72 -19.89 5.43
N GLY A 236 -13.35 -19.01 6.36
CA GLY A 236 -12.07 -18.30 6.36
C GLY A 236 -11.96 -17.09 5.43
N TYR A 237 -13.01 -16.74 4.70
CA TYR A 237 -13.00 -15.55 3.82
C TYR A 237 -14.35 -14.84 3.76
N ARG A 238 -14.33 -13.64 3.21
CA ARG A 238 -15.50 -12.82 2.88
C ARG A 238 -15.23 -12.00 1.62
N TRP A 239 -16.29 -11.53 0.96
CA TRP A 239 -16.16 -10.58 -0.13
C TRP A 239 -15.25 -9.39 0.28
N PRO A 240 -14.32 -8.91 -0.60
CA PRO A 240 -14.18 -9.24 -2.01
C PRO A 240 -13.34 -10.50 -2.31
N ALA A 241 -12.72 -11.15 -1.33
CA ALA A 241 -12.04 -12.42 -1.56
C ALA A 241 -13.04 -13.51 -2.03
N ASP A 242 -12.61 -14.39 -2.91
CA ASP A 242 -13.38 -15.53 -3.40
C ASP A 242 -12.95 -16.85 -2.75
N ARG A 243 -11.88 -16.83 -1.97
CA ARG A 243 -11.29 -17.98 -1.29
C ARG A 243 -10.52 -17.58 -0.04
N ALA A 244 -10.08 -18.57 0.70
CA ALA A 244 -9.03 -18.51 1.71
C ALA A 244 -7.90 -19.47 1.33
N ASP A 245 -6.77 -19.40 2.01
CA ASP A 245 -5.66 -20.35 1.85
C ASP A 245 -6.16 -21.79 1.85
N SER A 246 -5.57 -22.63 1.01
CA SER A 246 -5.94 -24.04 0.89
C SER A 246 -5.86 -24.81 2.21
N HIS A 247 -5.01 -24.36 3.13
CA HIS A 247 -4.81 -24.94 4.46
C HIS A 247 -5.47 -24.10 5.57
N ALA A 248 -6.33 -23.14 5.27
CA ALA A 248 -6.98 -22.24 6.23
C ALA A 248 -7.61 -22.97 7.43
N SER A 249 -8.23 -24.11 7.19
CA SER A 249 -8.85 -24.92 8.28
C SER A 249 -7.85 -25.38 9.35
N SER A 250 -6.60 -25.55 9.00
CA SER A 250 -5.53 -25.99 9.90
C SER A 250 -4.65 -24.86 10.43
N ILE A 251 -4.49 -23.76 9.68
CA ILE A 251 -3.55 -22.69 10.01
C ILE A 251 -4.22 -21.45 10.63
N TYR A 252 -5.45 -21.10 10.26
CA TYR A 252 -6.17 -19.96 10.84
C TYR A 252 -6.63 -20.27 12.25
N LYS A 253 -6.15 -19.49 13.23
CA LYS A 253 -6.36 -19.70 14.66
C LYS A 253 -6.99 -18.51 15.36
N GLY A 254 -7.27 -17.43 14.62
CA GLY A 254 -7.83 -16.20 15.16
C GLY A 254 -9.21 -16.40 15.77
N LYS A 255 -9.51 -15.64 16.83
CA LYS A 255 -10.79 -15.72 17.55
C LYS A 255 -11.81 -14.69 17.09
N ASN A 256 -11.39 -13.66 16.36
CA ASN A 256 -12.30 -12.64 15.86
C ASN A 256 -13.02 -13.14 14.59
N PRO A 257 -14.32 -13.42 14.63
CA PRO A 257 -15.04 -14.01 13.51
C PRO A 257 -15.19 -13.07 12.31
N GLN A 258 -14.90 -11.78 12.50
CA GLN A 258 -14.94 -10.77 11.42
C GLN A 258 -13.60 -10.63 10.71
N LEU A 259 -12.51 -11.13 11.29
CA LEU A 259 -11.16 -11.03 10.72
C LEU A 259 -10.85 -12.29 9.92
N VAL A 260 -11.11 -12.22 8.63
CA VAL A 260 -10.94 -13.31 7.67
C VAL A 260 -10.30 -12.77 6.39
N MET A 261 -9.90 -13.63 5.47
CA MET A 261 -9.40 -13.22 4.15
C MET A 261 -10.44 -12.32 3.45
N GLY A 262 -10.00 -11.24 2.80
CA GLY A 262 -10.87 -10.24 2.17
C GLY A 262 -11.48 -9.20 3.14
N SER A 263 -11.19 -9.25 4.44
CA SER A 263 -11.62 -8.19 5.36
C SER A 263 -11.03 -6.84 4.98
N LEU A 264 -11.87 -5.80 4.94
CA LEU A 264 -11.40 -4.42 4.83
C LEU A 264 -11.12 -3.89 6.22
N LEU A 265 -9.90 -3.42 6.46
CA LEU A 265 -9.47 -2.83 7.72
C LEU A 265 -9.14 -1.35 7.52
N ALA A 266 -9.52 -0.51 8.48
CA ALA A 266 -9.25 0.93 8.40
C ALA A 266 -9.03 1.52 9.81
N ILE A 267 -8.36 2.67 9.87
CA ILE A 267 -8.22 3.45 11.09
C ILE A 267 -9.51 4.26 11.30
N PRO A 268 -10.16 4.18 12.49
CA PRO A 268 -11.39 4.92 12.75
C PRO A 268 -11.22 6.44 12.62
N PRO A 269 -12.27 7.17 12.22
CA PRO A 269 -12.21 8.61 11.95
C PRO A 269 -11.91 9.50 13.17
N ASN A 270 -12.14 9.00 14.35
CA ASN A 270 -11.85 9.71 15.62
C ASN A 270 -10.41 9.57 16.09
N VAL A 271 -9.61 8.72 15.45
CA VAL A 271 -8.17 8.62 15.73
C VAL A 271 -7.45 9.71 14.94
N THR A 272 -6.48 10.37 15.57
CA THR A 272 -5.65 11.38 14.93
C THR A 272 -4.19 10.93 14.86
N GLU A 273 -3.45 11.46 13.90
CA GLU A 273 -2.02 11.21 13.75
C GLU A 273 -1.25 11.50 15.05
N ASP A 274 -1.56 12.64 15.69
CA ASP A 274 -0.95 13.07 16.95
C ASP A 274 -1.26 12.11 18.09
N SER A 275 -2.48 11.56 18.15
CA SER A 275 -2.86 10.62 19.22
C SER A 275 -2.07 9.31 19.17
N LEU A 276 -1.55 8.94 18.01
CA LEU A 276 -0.69 7.78 17.83
C LEU A 276 0.79 8.08 18.08
N GLY A 277 1.18 9.36 18.10
CA GLY A 277 2.56 9.78 18.25
C GLY A 277 3.44 9.20 17.14
N LEU A 278 3.00 9.31 15.89
CA LEU A 278 3.77 8.86 14.72
C LEU A 278 4.94 9.81 14.46
N THR A 279 6.11 9.23 14.24
CA THR A 279 7.36 9.98 14.13
C THR A 279 7.95 10.03 12.72
N THR A 280 7.60 9.06 11.87
CA THR A 280 8.17 8.92 10.53
C THR A 280 7.24 9.49 9.44
N PRO A 281 7.79 10.10 8.38
CA PRO A 281 6.98 10.58 7.26
C PRO A 281 6.17 9.46 6.59
N ALA A 282 6.77 8.28 6.42
CA ALA A 282 6.09 7.13 5.83
C ALA A 282 4.97 6.60 6.73
N GLY A 283 5.18 6.55 8.07
CA GLY A 283 4.13 6.16 9.02
C GLY A 283 2.93 7.09 8.96
N LYS A 284 3.16 8.41 8.89
CA LYS A 284 2.09 9.41 8.74
C LYS A 284 1.34 9.25 7.41
N LYS A 285 2.06 8.98 6.33
CA LYS A 285 1.46 8.75 5.01
C LYS A 285 0.58 7.50 4.99
N LEU A 286 1.06 6.41 5.58
CA LEU A 286 0.27 5.18 5.75
C LEU A 286 -0.94 5.38 6.66
N PHE A 287 -0.83 6.22 7.70
CA PHE A 287 -1.96 6.58 8.55
C PHE A 287 -3.11 7.15 7.72
N HIS A 288 -2.84 8.15 6.88
CA HIS A 288 -3.86 8.77 6.03
C HIS A 288 -4.44 7.78 5.01
N ALA A 289 -3.60 6.96 4.37
CA ALA A 289 -4.08 5.93 3.45
C ALA A 289 -5.00 4.91 4.15
N LEU A 290 -4.58 4.41 5.31
CA LEU A 290 -5.37 3.45 6.09
C LEU A 290 -6.63 4.06 6.71
N GLN A 291 -6.66 5.36 6.97
CA GLN A 291 -7.84 6.03 7.49
C GLN A 291 -8.84 6.38 6.38
N ASP A 292 -8.36 6.85 5.23
CA ASP A 292 -9.21 7.33 4.14
C ASP A 292 -9.67 6.22 3.20
N TYR A 293 -8.84 5.20 2.99
CA TYR A 293 -9.10 4.10 2.04
C TYR A 293 -9.11 2.73 2.72
N GLY A 294 -8.32 2.54 3.77
CA GLY A 294 -8.14 1.24 4.42
C GLY A 294 -7.23 0.29 3.66
N GLY A 295 -7.26 -0.98 4.07
CA GLY A 295 -6.52 -2.07 3.43
C GLY A 295 -7.30 -3.37 3.44
N TYR A 296 -7.29 -4.08 2.31
CA TYR A 296 -7.84 -5.44 2.25
C TYR A 296 -6.81 -6.46 2.73
N GLN A 297 -7.25 -7.41 3.54
CA GLN A 297 -6.51 -8.62 3.88
C GLN A 297 -6.44 -9.53 2.64
N VAL A 298 -5.28 -9.60 1.97
CA VAL A 298 -5.15 -10.26 0.67
C VAL A 298 -4.40 -11.57 0.71
N ASP A 299 -3.47 -11.74 1.62
CA ASP A 299 -2.72 -12.98 1.83
C ASP A 299 -2.32 -13.13 3.31
N ALA A 300 -1.86 -14.30 3.71
CA ALA A 300 -1.47 -14.57 5.09
C ALA A 300 0.04 -14.76 5.20
N THR A 301 0.66 -14.11 6.20
CA THR A 301 2.05 -14.38 6.51
C THR A 301 2.20 -15.68 7.32
N GLY A 302 3.24 -16.45 7.04
CA GLY A 302 3.51 -17.71 7.75
C GLY A 302 4.15 -17.55 9.13
N ALA A 303 4.42 -16.31 9.58
CA ALA A 303 5.09 -15.99 10.83
C ALA A 303 4.42 -14.80 11.50
N ASP A 304 4.81 -14.50 12.76
CA ASP A 304 4.34 -13.33 13.51
C ASP A 304 4.85 -12.02 12.88
N ASN A 305 4.21 -11.64 11.80
CA ASN A 305 4.58 -10.57 10.90
C ASN A 305 3.33 -9.86 10.35
N TYR A 306 3.44 -8.56 10.15
CA TYR A 306 2.52 -7.77 9.33
C TYR A 306 3.24 -7.30 8.08
N ALA A 307 2.60 -7.45 6.94
CA ALA A 307 3.13 -6.98 5.67
C ALA A 307 2.15 -6.06 4.92
N ILE A 308 2.71 -5.28 4.03
CA ILE A 308 1.99 -4.49 3.03
C ILE A 308 2.58 -4.83 1.67
N ALA A 309 1.71 -5.04 0.68
CA ALA A 309 2.15 -5.30 -0.68
C ALA A 309 2.67 -4.01 -1.35
N VAL A 310 3.85 -4.11 -1.93
CA VAL A 310 4.54 -3.01 -2.60
C VAL A 310 5.08 -3.44 -3.96
N GLU A 311 5.24 -2.52 -4.89
CA GLU A 311 5.94 -2.78 -6.14
C GLU A 311 7.41 -3.13 -5.87
N GLN A 312 7.93 -4.14 -6.54
CA GLN A 312 9.34 -4.54 -6.43
C GLN A 312 10.28 -3.34 -6.57
N GLY A 313 11.16 -3.16 -5.57
CA GLY A 313 12.13 -2.06 -5.49
C GLY A 313 11.68 -0.87 -4.64
N VAL A 314 10.46 -0.87 -4.09
CA VAL A 314 10.01 0.17 -3.13
C VAL A 314 10.82 0.13 -1.84
N GLU A 315 11.27 -1.04 -1.36
CA GLU A 315 12.13 -1.12 -0.17
C GLU A 315 13.49 -0.42 -0.37
N ASP A 316 14.12 -0.59 -1.54
CA ASP A 316 15.38 0.08 -1.86
C ASP A 316 15.20 1.59 -1.93
N GLU A 317 14.13 2.05 -2.56
CA GLU A 317 13.76 3.47 -2.62
C GLU A 317 13.50 4.03 -1.21
N PHE A 318 12.76 3.30 -0.39
CA PHE A 318 12.45 3.66 1.00
C PHE A 318 13.74 3.82 1.83
N LYS A 319 14.62 2.82 1.75
CA LYS A 319 15.91 2.86 2.44
C LYS A 319 16.80 4.01 1.98
N ALA A 320 16.82 4.27 0.67
CA ALA A 320 17.58 5.39 0.11
C ALA A 320 17.05 6.76 0.59
N ALA A 321 15.73 6.90 0.72
CA ALA A 321 15.09 8.14 1.13
C ALA A 321 15.19 8.42 2.63
N TYR A 322 15.07 7.39 3.47
CA TYR A 322 14.94 7.56 4.93
C TYR A 322 16.13 7.07 5.75
N GLY A 323 17.05 6.31 5.15
CA GLY A 323 18.25 5.80 5.82
C GLY A 323 18.02 4.59 6.75
N TYR A 324 16.81 4.03 6.78
CA TYR A 324 16.47 2.80 7.50
C TYR A 324 15.61 1.88 6.62
N ASP A 325 15.58 0.60 6.96
CA ASP A 325 14.83 -0.39 6.20
C ASP A 325 13.32 -0.28 6.46
N PHE A 326 12.48 -0.62 5.49
CA PHE A 326 11.06 -0.83 5.70
C PHE A 326 10.86 -2.09 6.56
N SER A 327 11.45 -3.19 6.12
CA SER A 327 11.37 -4.48 6.81
C SER A 327 12.25 -4.48 8.07
N ALA A 328 11.64 -4.70 9.23
CA ALA A 328 12.33 -4.57 10.51
C ALA A 328 11.71 -5.42 11.62
N SER A 329 12.54 -5.86 12.56
CA SER A 329 12.09 -6.59 13.75
C SER A 329 11.87 -5.67 14.96
N ALA A 330 11.16 -6.17 15.95
CA ALA A 330 10.91 -5.49 17.23
C ALA A 330 12.19 -5.06 17.96
N ASN A 331 13.33 -5.73 17.69
CA ASN A 331 14.60 -5.47 18.34
C ASN A 331 15.54 -4.55 17.52
N SER A 332 15.08 -3.99 16.42
CA SER A 332 15.95 -3.28 15.47
C SER A 332 16.13 -1.80 15.74
N ASN A 333 15.49 -1.21 16.76
CA ASN A 333 15.45 0.25 17.01
C ASN A 333 15.01 1.06 15.77
N ASN A 334 14.23 0.47 14.88
CA ASN A 334 13.74 1.11 13.66
C ASN A 334 12.51 1.97 13.99
N PRO A 335 12.55 3.30 13.78
CA PRO A 335 11.42 4.18 14.11
C PRO A 335 10.17 3.88 13.28
N PHE A 336 10.33 3.42 12.04
CA PHE A 336 9.22 3.06 11.18
C PHE A 336 8.52 1.78 11.66
N TYR A 337 9.25 0.78 12.16
CA TYR A 337 8.64 -0.40 12.77
C TYR A 337 7.68 -0.01 13.90
N GLU A 338 8.07 0.92 14.78
CA GLU A 338 7.20 1.36 15.86
C GLU A 338 5.93 2.05 15.35
N ASP A 339 6.07 2.94 14.36
CA ASP A 339 4.90 3.59 13.74
C ASP A 339 4.00 2.57 13.03
N PHE A 340 4.59 1.63 12.28
CA PHE A 340 3.86 0.58 11.56
C PHE A 340 3.05 -0.30 12.54
N MET A 341 3.63 -0.68 13.67
CA MET A 341 2.92 -1.45 14.69
C MET A 341 1.77 -0.68 15.32
N LYS A 342 1.94 0.63 15.60
CA LYS A 342 0.86 1.49 16.09
C LYS A 342 -0.30 1.56 15.09
N LEU A 343 0.00 1.69 13.81
CA LEU A 343 -1.02 1.69 12.75
C LEU A 343 -1.83 0.39 12.76
N PHE A 344 -1.14 -0.76 12.73
CA PHE A 344 -1.82 -2.06 12.69
C PHE A 344 -2.62 -2.36 13.95
N GLN A 345 -2.10 -2.02 15.14
CA GLN A 345 -2.83 -2.18 16.40
C GLN A 345 -4.10 -1.31 16.48
N THR A 346 -4.17 -0.23 15.68
CA THR A 346 -5.31 0.70 15.64
C THR A 346 -6.38 0.29 14.61
N LEU A 347 -6.07 -0.67 13.73
CA LEU A 347 -6.99 -1.09 12.68
C LEU A 347 -8.30 -1.68 13.25
N ASN A 348 -9.37 -1.29 12.60
CA ASN A 348 -10.72 -1.81 12.81
C ASN A 348 -11.24 -2.43 11.51
N ILE A 349 -12.04 -3.47 11.63
CA ILE A 349 -12.68 -4.13 10.49
C ILE A 349 -13.93 -3.35 10.12
N ILE A 350 -14.10 -3.07 8.82
CA ILE A 350 -15.33 -2.49 8.27
C ILE A 350 -16.34 -3.61 8.03
N THR A 351 -17.22 -3.82 8.99
CA THR A 351 -18.09 -5.02 9.04
C THR A 351 -19.18 -5.03 7.98
N ASN A 352 -19.63 -3.85 7.54
CA ASN A 352 -20.64 -3.67 6.51
C ASN A 352 -20.07 -3.47 5.10
N ASN A 353 -18.74 -3.70 4.90
CA ASN A 353 -18.16 -3.73 3.56
C ASN A 353 -18.73 -4.91 2.75
N SER A 354 -19.34 -4.61 1.60
CA SER A 354 -20.02 -5.58 0.74
C SER A 354 -20.11 -5.08 -0.70
N PRO A 355 -20.49 -5.91 -1.69
CA PRO A 355 -20.71 -5.47 -3.08
C PRO A 355 -21.65 -4.28 -3.23
N ASN A 356 -22.63 -4.14 -2.33
CA ASN A 356 -23.61 -3.05 -2.36
C ASN A 356 -23.23 -1.87 -1.46
N SER A 357 -22.12 -1.94 -0.74
CA SER A 357 -21.69 -0.95 0.24
C SER A 357 -20.16 -1.01 0.40
N VAL A 358 -19.48 -0.77 -0.73
CA VAL A 358 -18.01 -0.75 -0.76
C VAL A 358 -17.51 0.34 0.18
N GLY A 359 -16.48 0.04 0.97
CA GLY A 359 -15.97 0.96 1.99
C GLY A 359 -16.95 1.23 3.14
N GLY A 360 -18.05 0.46 3.26
CA GLY A 360 -19.08 0.65 4.25
C GLY A 360 -20.25 1.56 3.80
N GLY A 361 -20.15 2.18 2.61
CA GLY A 361 -21.23 3.01 2.03
C GLY A 361 -21.34 4.42 2.61
N GLY A 362 -22.30 5.19 2.09
CA GLY A 362 -22.48 6.60 2.45
C GLY A 362 -21.58 7.56 1.67
N ARG A 363 -21.35 8.76 2.21
CA ARG A 363 -20.48 9.76 1.57
C ARG A 363 -19.02 9.39 1.76
N HIS A 364 -18.24 9.38 0.69
CA HIS A 364 -16.81 9.09 0.72
C HIS A 364 -16.02 10.15 1.52
N ARG A 365 -15.03 9.70 2.28
CA ARG A 365 -14.14 10.54 3.11
C ARG A 365 -13.14 11.33 2.30
N ALA A 366 -12.70 10.80 1.17
CA ALA A 366 -11.74 11.41 0.26
C ALA A 366 -12.34 11.55 -1.13
N PRO A 367 -11.75 12.37 -2.01
CA PRO A 367 -12.17 12.46 -3.41
C PRO A 367 -12.03 11.10 -4.12
N LEU A 368 -12.92 10.85 -5.08
CA LEU A 368 -12.81 9.70 -5.97
C LEU A 368 -11.55 9.80 -6.84
N ALA A 369 -11.09 8.65 -7.32
CA ALA A 369 -9.99 8.59 -8.27
C ALA A 369 -10.29 9.46 -9.51
N PRO A 370 -9.30 10.21 -10.06
CA PRO A 370 -9.50 11.03 -11.27
C PRO A 370 -9.81 10.16 -12.48
N LEU A 371 -10.25 10.80 -13.56
CA LEU A 371 -10.38 10.15 -14.87
C LEU A 371 -8.99 9.72 -15.40
N PHE A 372 -8.96 8.71 -16.22
CA PHE A 372 -7.72 8.31 -16.90
C PHE A 372 -7.26 9.40 -17.89
N ALA A 373 -5.94 9.50 -18.08
CA ALA A 373 -5.33 10.49 -18.96
C ALA A 373 -5.75 10.33 -20.44
N ASP A 374 -6.15 9.13 -20.86
CA ASP A 374 -6.67 8.82 -22.19
C ASP A 374 -8.19 9.05 -22.33
N GLY A 375 -8.84 9.60 -21.30
CA GLY A 375 -10.26 9.96 -21.32
C GLY A 375 -11.23 8.77 -21.11
N ILE A 376 -10.74 7.56 -20.86
CA ILE A 376 -11.56 6.41 -20.48
C ILE A 376 -12.01 6.57 -19.01
N LYS A 377 -13.24 6.16 -18.72
CA LYS A 377 -13.84 6.26 -17.37
C LYS A 377 -13.74 4.94 -16.62
#